data_7230fb8dd3d421563b165adf0ad36bb4
#
_entry.id   7230fb8dd3d421563b165adf0ad36bb4
#
_cell.length_a   1.000
_cell.length_b   1.000
_cell.length_c   1.000
_cell.angle_alpha   90.00
_cell.angle_beta   90.00
_cell.angle_gamma   90.00
#
_symmetry.space_group_name_H-M   'P 1'
#
loop_
_entity.id
_entity.type
_entity.pdbx_description
1 polymer ?
#
loop_
_entity_poly.entity_id
_entity_poly.type
_entity_poly.pdbx_seq_one_letter_code
_entity_poly.pdbx_strand_id
1 'polypeptide(L)'
;QYAGRLHRDYPGKNDVFIYDYVDSHIPVFDKMYAKRLKTYKRIGYTLYAPDTPEKQAANAIFDSDTYRPVFEQDLREAVETVLISSPTLSRKRVENLVELLLPAQEQGLKAAVITWHPDVYRYGNDENRLLLLESLRTAGVEIQYAEETCQHFAVIDEKIVWYGSMNLLSRDDVEDNIM
;
A
#
# COMPACT_ATOMS: atom_id res chain seq x y z
N GLN A 1 -5.69 -15.79 0.13
CA GLN A 1 -5.87 -16.01 1.58
C GLN A 1 -6.28 -14.73 2.32
N TYR A 2 -5.78 -13.55 1.94
CA TYR A 2 -6.08 -12.28 2.63
C TYR A 2 -7.52 -11.80 2.38
N ALA A 3 -8.03 -11.87 1.16
CA ALA A 3 -9.40 -11.51 0.84
C ALA A 3 -10.42 -12.27 1.71
N GLY A 4 -10.15 -13.54 2.05
CA GLY A 4 -11.00 -14.34 2.93
C GLY A 4 -11.05 -13.88 4.38
N ARG A 5 -10.02 -13.16 4.87
CA ARG A 5 -10.02 -12.58 6.22
C ARG A 5 -10.82 -11.28 6.28
N LEU A 6 -10.87 -10.54 5.18
CA LEU A 6 -11.63 -9.31 5.06
C LEU A 6 -13.15 -9.55 5.05
N HIS A 7 -13.59 -10.78 4.69
CA HIS A 7 -15.01 -11.17 4.71
C HIS A 7 -15.56 -11.54 6.09
N ARG A 8 -14.76 -11.46 7.16
CA ARG A 8 -15.29 -11.69 8.50
C ARG A 8 -16.22 -10.55 8.89
N ASP A 9 -17.47 -10.88 9.13
CA ASP A 9 -18.46 -9.91 9.59
C ASP A 9 -18.20 -9.50 11.03
N TYR A 10 -18.27 -8.20 11.31
CA TYR A 10 -18.33 -7.64 12.64
C TYR A 10 -19.31 -6.45 12.68
N PRO A 11 -19.90 -6.13 13.83
CA PRO A 11 -20.85 -5.02 13.93
C PRO A 11 -20.23 -3.70 13.46
N GLY A 12 -20.88 -3.03 12.49
CA GLY A 12 -20.42 -1.75 11.94
C GLY A 12 -19.65 -1.83 10.63
N LYS A 13 -19.34 -3.03 10.14
CA LYS A 13 -18.71 -3.21 8.82
C LYS A 13 -19.77 -3.15 7.73
N ASN A 14 -19.69 -2.14 6.87
CA ASN A 14 -20.63 -1.97 5.75
C ASN A 14 -20.06 -2.51 4.43
N ASP A 15 -18.77 -2.23 4.13
CA ASP A 15 -18.14 -2.58 2.87
C ASP A 15 -16.67 -2.92 3.01
N VAL A 16 -16.10 -3.64 2.04
CA VAL A 16 -14.67 -3.95 1.92
C VAL A 16 -14.19 -3.60 0.52
N PHE A 17 -13.17 -2.75 0.44
CA PHE A 17 -12.53 -2.39 -0.81
C PHE A 17 -11.18 -3.09 -0.94
N ILE A 18 -10.91 -3.68 -2.10
CA ILE A 18 -9.60 -4.25 -2.46
C ILE A 18 -9.11 -3.54 -3.71
N TYR A 19 -8.01 -2.80 -3.57
CA TYR A 19 -7.30 -2.22 -4.68
C TYR A 19 -6.18 -3.18 -5.10
N ASP A 20 -6.31 -3.75 -6.29
CA ASP A 20 -5.33 -4.66 -6.88
C ASP A 20 -4.74 -4.02 -8.14
N TYR A 21 -3.46 -3.70 -8.10
CA TYR A 21 -2.76 -3.11 -9.23
C TYR A 21 -1.86 -4.12 -9.94
N VAL A 22 -1.68 -3.91 -11.24
CA VAL A 22 -0.94 -4.81 -12.13
C VAL A 22 0.06 -4.02 -12.96
N ASP A 23 1.28 -4.49 -12.99
CA ASP A 23 2.23 -4.09 -14.01
C ASP A 23 1.95 -4.91 -15.29
N SER A 24 1.11 -4.34 -16.18
CA SER A 24 0.68 -4.99 -17.41
C SER A 24 1.80 -5.14 -18.45
N HIS A 25 2.93 -4.44 -18.27
CA HIS A 25 4.10 -4.55 -19.13
C HIS A 25 4.88 -5.84 -18.91
N ILE A 26 4.63 -6.54 -17.81
CA ILE A 26 5.29 -7.80 -17.47
C ILE A 26 4.33 -8.97 -17.64
N PRO A 27 4.49 -9.85 -18.65
CA PRO A 27 3.53 -10.92 -18.98
C PRO A 27 3.26 -11.91 -17.83
N VAL A 28 4.19 -12.08 -16.90
CA VAL A 28 4.01 -12.95 -15.73
C VAL A 28 3.01 -12.32 -14.76
N PHE A 29 3.10 -11.03 -14.51
CA PHE A 29 2.20 -10.31 -13.61
C PHE A 29 0.79 -10.22 -14.18
N ASP A 30 0.66 -10.04 -15.49
CA ASP A 30 -0.63 -10.08 -16.17
C ASP A 30 -1.34 -11.43 -16.01
N LYS A 31 -0.61 -12.55 -16.15
CA LYS A 31 -1.15 -13.89 -15.88
C LYS A 31 -1.55 -14.11 -14.42
N MET A 32 -0.77 -13.58 -13.50
CA MET A 32 -1.10 -13.66 -12.06
C MET A 32 -2.35 -12.84 -11.74
N TYR A 33 -2.47 -11.67 -12.32
CA TYR A 33 -3.64 -10.82 -12.22
C TYR A 33 -4.90 -11.50 -12.77
N ALA A 34 -4.85 -12.07 -13.97
CA ALA A 34 -5.98 -12.82 -14.54
C ALA A 34 -6.48 -13.95 -13.62
N LYS A 35 -5.57 -14.61 -12.86
CA LYS A 35 -5.95 -15.59 -11.84
C LYS A 35 -6.64 -14.95 -10.63
N ARG A 36 -6.14 -13.80 -10.16
CA ARG A 36 -6.77 -13.07 -9.05
C ARG A 36 -8.15 -12.58 -9.44
N LEU A 37 -8.33 -12.02 -10.63
CA LEU A 37 -9.63 -11.59 -11.17
C LEU A 37 -10.68 -12.68 -11.14
N LYS A 38 -10.33 -13.91 -11.57
CA LYS A 38 -11.25 -15.06 -11.51
C LYS A 38 -11.67 -15.37 -10.07
N THR A 39 -10.74 -15.21 -9.13
CA THR A 39 -11.02 -15.44 -7.71
C THR A 39 -11.92 -14.34 -7.16
N TYR A 40 -11.66 -13.07 -7.44
CA TYR A 40 -12.49 -11.95 -7.00
C TYR A 40 -13.91 -12.07 -7.52
N LYS A 41 -14.11 -12.32 -8.81
CA LYS A 41 -15.43 -12.57 -9.39
C LYS A 41 -16.18 -13.72 -8.72
N ARG A 42 -15.47 -14.82 -8.42
CA ARG A 42 -16.07 -16.00 -7.76
C ARG A 42 -16.56 -15.72 -6.34
N ILE A 43 -15.90 -14.83 -5.62
CA ILE A 43 -16.25 -14.44 -4.24
C ILE A 43 -17.14 -13.19 -4.18
N GLY A 44 -17.67 -12.74 -5.33
CA GLY A 44 -18.72 -11.72 -5.40
C GLY A 44 -18.25 -10.28 -5.51
N TYR A 45 -16.95 -10.04 -5.79
CA TYR A 45 -16.47 -8.68 -6.00
C TYR A 45 -16.85 -8.11 -7.36
N THR A 46 -17.26 -6.86 -7.35
CA THR A 46 -17.51 -6.08 -8.58
C THR A 46 -16.24 -5.36 -8.98
N LEU A 47 -15.91 -5.37 -10.28
CA LEU A 47 -14.77 -4.68 -10.82
C LEU A 47 -15.15 -3.25 -11.21
N TYR A 48 -14.32 -2.31 -10.83
CA TYR A 48 -14.49 -0.89 -11.15
C TYR A 48 -13.40 -0.41 -12.11
N ALA A 49 -13.80 0.41 -13.08
CA ALA A 49 -12.88 1.13 -13.95
C ALA A 49 -12.75 2.58 -13.47
N PRO A 50 -11.57 3.22 -13.63
CA PRO A 50 -11.29 4.54 -13.04
C PRO A 50 -12.13 5.71 -13.56
N ASP A 51 -12.91 5.53 -14.61
CA ASP A 51 -13.71 6.59 -15.24
C ASP A 51 -15.13 6.77 -14.66
N THR A 52 -15.48 6.10 -13.56
CA THR A 52 -16.82 6.19 -12.98
C THR A 52 -16.80 7.09 -11.74
N PRO A 53 -17.56 8.21 -11.72
CA PRO A 53 -17.50 9.19 -10.62
C PRO A 53 -18.21 8.78 -9.31
N GLU A 54 -18.69 7.56 -9.19
CA GLU A 54 -19.39 7.13 -8.00
C GLU A 54 -18.48 6.34 -7.06
N LYS A 55 -18.18 6.94 -5.91
CA LYS A 55 -17.45 6.38 -4.74
C LYS A 55 -18.14 5.15 -4.09
N GLN A 56 -18.98 4.43 -4.80
CA GLN A 56 -19.70 3.23 -4.28
C GLN A 56 -19.11 1.90 -4.75
N ALA A 57 -17.89 1.93 -5.21
CA ALA A 57 -17.27 0.74 -5.76
C ALA A 57 -16.50 -0.07 -4.73
N ALA A 58 -16.96 -1.24 -4.46
CA ALA A 58 -16.29 -2.18 -3.57
C ALA A 58 -14.89 -2.62 -4.02
N ASN A 59 -14.46 -2.37 -5.28
CA ASN A 59 -13.12 -2.76 -5.78
C ASN A 59 -12.73 -1.98 -7.03
N ALA A 60 -11.57 -1.34 -7.00
CA ALA A 60 -10.94 -0.71 -8.15
C ALA A 60 -9.62 -1.38 -8.49
N ILE A 61 -9.21 -1.29 -9.75
CA ILE A 61 -7.95 -1.83 -10.25
C ILE A 61 -7.18 -0.68 -10.85
N PHE A 62 -5.95 -0.54 -10.42
CA PHE A 62 -5.04 0.50 -10.85
C PHE A 62 -3.79 -0.11 -11.50
N ASP A 63 -3.21 0.61 -12.45
CA ASP A 63 -1.87 0.36 -12.98
C ASP A 63 -0.82 1.28 -12.32
N SER A 64 0.43 1.17 -12.76
CA SER A 64 1.55 1.97 -12.25
C SER A 64 1.31 3.48 -12.35
N ASP A 65 0.57 3.93 -13.35
CA ASP A 65 0.41 5.34 -13.67
C ASP A 65 -0.80 5.97 -12.93
N THR A 66 -1.81 5.16 -12.60
CA THR A 66 -3.10 5.63 -12.08
C THR A 66 -3.31 5.44 -10.59
N TYR A 67 -2.57 4.51 -9.94
CA TYR A 67 -2.80 4.20 -8.51
C TYR A 67 -2.40 5.33 -7.57
N ARG A 68 -1.31 6.03 -7.86
CA ARG A 68 -0.68 6.98 -6.94
C ARG A 68 -1.60 8.10 -6.48
N PRO A 69 -2.26 8.86 -7.36
CA PRO A 69 -3.13 9.95 -6.93
C PRO A 69 -4.25 9.47 -6.01
N VAL A 70 -4.79 8.27 -6.27
CA VAL A 70 -5.87 7.69 -5.47
C VAL A 70 -5.35 7.19 -4.13
N PHE A 71 -4.21 6.50 -4.10
CA PHE A 71 -3.56 6.06 -2.88
C PHE A 71 -3.18 7.23 -1.95
N GLU A 72 -2.59 8.30 -2.52
CA GLU A 72 -2.27 9.51 -1.77
C GLU A 72 -3.52 10.22 -1.24
N GLN A 73 -4.63 10.17 -1.99
CA GLN A 73 -5.90 10.71 -1.53
C GLN A 73 -6.47 9.88 -0.36
N ASP A 74 -6.44 8.55 -0.44
CA ASP A 74 -6.86 7.68 0.65
C ASP A 74 -6.01 7.92 1.92
N LEU A 75 -4.71 8.17 1.77
CA LEU A 75 -3.84 8.54 2.90
C LEU A 75 -4.20 9.90 3.51
N ARG A 76 -4.56 10.90 2.70
CA ARG A 76 -4.99 12.22 3.21
C ARG A 76 -6.34 12.15 3.92
N GLU A 77 -7.22 11.24 3.49
CA GLU A 77 -8.54 11.04 4.07
C GLU A 77 -8.54 10.10 5.28
N ALA A 78 -7.40 9.48 5.60
CA ALA A 78 -7.26 8.60 6.75
C ALA A 78 -7.47 9.33 8.09
N VAL A 79 -8.20 8.71 9.01
CA VAL A 79 -8.63 9.32 10.29
C VAL A 79 -8.11 8.57 11.50
N GLU A 80 -8.07 7.24 11.44
CA GLU A 80 -7.79 6.39 12.61
C GLU A 80 -6.43 5.69 12.50
N THR A 81 -6.25 4.90 11.43
CA THR A 81 -5.07 4.04 11.29
C THR A 81 -4.56 3.93 9.85
N VAL A 82 -3.25 3.92 9.70
CA VAL A 82 -2.55 3.59 8.45
C VAL A 82 -1.49 2.55 8.72
N LEU A 83 -1.58 1.40 8.06
CA LEU A 83 -0.57 0.34 8.09
C LEU A 83 -0.08 0.10 6.66
N ILE A 84 1.21 0.27 6.41
CA ILE A 84 1.82 0.02 5.10
C ILE A 84 2.90 -1.04 5.22
N SER A 85 2.83 -2.07 4.39
CA SER A 85 3.89 -3.07 4.26
C SER A 85 4.65 -2.87 2.96
N SER A 86 5.94 -2.59 3.09
CA SER A 86 6.82 -2.22 1.98
C SER A 86 8.24 -2.76 2.22
N PRO A 87 8.69 -3.77 1.46
CA PRO A 87 10.02 -4.36 1.62
C PRO A 87 11.16 -3.36 1.42
N THR A 88 11.00 -2.44 0.48
CA THR A 88 11.98 -1.41 0.17
C THR A 88 11.41 -0.02 0.40
N LEU A 89 12.27 0.92 0.70
CA LEU A 89 11.94 2.32 0.99
C LEU A 89 12.77 3.23 0.07
N SER A 90 12.17 4.30 -0.46
CA SER A 90 12.88 5.37 -1.13
C SER A 90 12.66 6.70 -0.42
N ARG A 91 13.66 7.59 -0.49
CA ARG A 91 13.60 8.89 0.19
C ARG A 91 12.35 9.67 -0.19
N LYS A 92 12.13 9.87 -1.48
CA LYS A 92 11.01 10.65 -2.01
C LYS A 92 9.65 10.11 -1.52
N ARG A 93 9.50 8.77 -1.44
CA ARG A 93 8.24 8.16 -1.00
C ARG A 93 8.03 8.27 0.51
N VAL A 94 9.09 8.14 1.28
CA VAL A 94 9.04 8.31 2.73
C VAL A 94 8.74 9.77 3.09
N GLU A 95 9.42 10.72 2.46
CA GLU A 95 9.16 12.15 2.67
C GLU A 95 7.70 12.51 2.33
N ASN A 96 7.21 12.06 1.16
CA ASN A 96 5.81 12.27 0.77
C ASN A 96 4.81 11.63 1.75
N LEU A 97 5.08 10.40 2.22
CA LEU A 97 4.23 9.74 3.22
C LEU A 97 4.15 10.57 4.51
N VAL A 98 5.28 11.03 5.02
CA VAL A 98 5.34 11.85 6.23
C VAL A 98 4.53 13.14 6.05
N GLU A 99 4.71 13.83 4.93
CA GLU A 99 3.94 15.05 4.63
C GLU A 99 2.43 14.80 4.56
N LEU A 100 2.01 13.68 3.96
CA LEU A 100 0.59 13.33 3.83
C LEU A 100 -0.07 12.99 5.17
N LEU A 101 0.67 12.30 6.06
CA LEU A 101 0.10 11.82 7.32
C LEU A 101 0.18 12.84 8.46
N LEU A 102 1.07 13.83 8.38
CA LEU A 102 1.32 14.79 9.46
C LEU A 102 0.03 15.47 9.98
N PRO A 103 -0.87 16.00 9.13
CA PRO A 103 -2.09 16.66 9.62
C PRO A 103 -3.04 15.72 10.37
N ALA A 104 -3.12 14.45 9.95
CA ALA A 104 -3.97 13.45 10.58
C ALA A 104 -3.34 12.91 11.87
N GLN A 105 -2.01 12.79 11.93
CA GLN A 105 -1.29 12.40 13.14
C GLN A 105 -1.43 13.43 14.26
N GLU A 106 -1.45 14.73 13.95
CA GLU A 106 -1.75 15.80 14.91
C GLU A 106 -3.17 15.65 15.52
N GLN A 107 -4.08 14.98 14.82
CA GLN A 107 -5.44 14.66 15.25
C GLN A 107 -5.58 13.26 15.88
N GLY A 108 -4.46 12.53 16.02
CA GLY A 108 -4.43 11.23 16.70
C GLY A 108 -4.38 10.00 15.80
N LEU A 109 -4.25 10.15 14.48
CA LEU A 109 -4.03 9.03 13.57
C LEU A 109 -2.78 8.24 13.98
N LYS A 110 -2.87 6.92 13.97
CA LYS A 110 -1.75 6.00 14.22
C LYS A 110 -1.25 5.44 12.90
N ALA A 111 0.05 5.60 12.63
CA ALA A 111 0.68 5.09 11.43
C ALA A 111 1.75 4.06 11.77
N ALA A 112 1.81 2.97 11.00
CA ALA A 112 2.84 1.95 11.10
C ALA A 112 3.35 1.51 9.72
N VAL A 113 4.64 1.19 9.64
CA VAL A 113 5.28 0.64 8.45
C VAL A 113 5.94 -0.69 8.78
N ILE A 114 5.56 -1.75 8.05
CA ILE A 114 6.22 -3.05 8.08
C ILE A 114 7.27 -3.08 6.97
N THR A 115 8.50 -3.41 7.33
CA THR A 115 9.61 -3.50 6.37
C THR A 115 10.64 -4.53 6.84
N TRP A 116 11.65 -4.84 6.01
CA TRP A 116 12.73 -5.71 6.44
C TRP A 116 13.60 -5.07 7.52
N HIS A 117 14.06 -5.89 8.48
CA HIS A 117 15.10 -5.46 9.41
C HIS A 117 16.37 -5.05 8.64
N PRO A 118 17.08 -3.96 9.03
CA PRO A 118 18.29 -3.53 8.35
C PRO A 118 19.32 -4.65 8.16
N ASP A 119 19.54 -5.50 9.15
CA ASP A 119 20.53 -6.59 9.11
C ASP A 119 20.16 -7.70 8.11
N VAL A 120 18.88 -7.81 7.74
CA VAL A 120 18.39 -8.82 6.78
C VAL A 120 18.34 -8.27 5.37
N TYR A 121 18.23 -6.97 5.24
CA TYR A 121 18.12 -6.30 3.94
C TYR A 121 19.48 -6.24 3.23
N ARG A 122 19.65 -7.05 2.19
CA ARG A 122 20.92 -7.20 1.45
C ARG A 122 21.05 -6.31 0.21
N TYR A 123 20.08 -5.43 -0.05
CA TYR A 123 20.04 -4.61 -1.26
C TYR A 123 20.07 -3.13 -0.91
N GLY A 124 21.14 -2.42 -1.31
CA GLY A 124 21.26 -0.99 -1.20
C GLY A 124 22.24 -0.49 -0.16
N ASN A 125 22.25 0.83 0.06
CA ASN A 125 23.10 1.49 1.06
C ASN A 125 22.41 1.44 2.42
N ASP A 126 23.00 0.72 3.36
CA ASP A 126 22.49 0.54 4.72
C ASP A 126 22.34 1.88 5.48
N GLU A 127 23.27 2.83 5.28
CA GLU A 127 23.20 4.15 5.92
C GLU A 127 21.95 4.94 5.49
N ASN A 128 21.67 4.98 4.18
CA ASN A 128 20.47 5.66 3.68
C ASN A 128 19.20 5.02 4.22
N ARG A 129 19.17 3.70 4.35
CA ARG A 129 18.01 2.99 4.91
C ARG A 129 17.79 3.33 6.38
N LEU A 130 18.83 3.35 7.18
CA LEU A 130 18.74 3.74 8.59
C LEU A 130 18.21 5.17 8.75
N LEU A 131 18.69 6.11 7.92
CA LEU A 131 18.18 7.48 7.91
C LEU A 131 16.69 7.56 7.56
N LEU A 132 16.19 6.75 6.61
CA LEU A 132 14.78 6.71 6.26
C LEU A 132 13.91 6.14 7.40
N LEU A 133 14.38 5.09 8.07
CA LEU A 133 13.70 4.53 9.23
C LEU A 133 13.66 5.52 10.40
N GLU A 134 14.73 6.26 10.63
CA GLU A 134 14.79 7.31 11.65
C GLU A 134 13.86 8.48 11.31
N SER A 135 13.78 8.88 10.04
CA SER A 135 12.82 9.90 9.57
C SER A 135 11.38 9.49 9.85
N LEU A 136 11.02 8.24 9.56
CA LEU A 136 9.69 7.71 9.86
C LEU A 136 9.39 7.72 11.38
N ARG A 137 10.34 7.26 12.21
CA ARG A 137 10.18 7.29 13.67
C ARG A 137 10.03 8.70 14.22
N THR A 138 10.84 9.63 13.74
CA THR A 138 10.78 11.06 14.13
C THR A 138 9.42 11.66 13.78
N ALA A 139 8.84 11.22 12.65
CA ALA A 139 7.49 11.59 12.24
C ALA A 139 6.37 10.85 12.98
N GLY A 140 6.67 10.05 14.02
CA GLY A 140 5.67 9.33 14.79
C GLY A 140 5.11 8.07 14.12
N VAL A 141 5.78 7.56 13.09
CA VAL A 141 5.40 6.30 12.42
C VAL A 141 6.06 5.13 13.13
N GLU A 142 5.27 4.15 13.57
CA GLU A 142 5.76 2.91 14.17
C GLU A 142 6.45 2.04 13.10
N ILE A 143 7.62 1.48 13.42
CA ILE A 143 8.33 0.56 12.52
C ILE A 143 8.21 -0.86 13.07
N GLN A 144 7.66 -1.73 12.25
CA GLN A 144 7.60 -3.17 12.50
C GLN A 144 8.50 -3.90 11.50
N TYR A 145 9.18 -4.93 11.97
CA TYR A 145 10.07 -5.71 11.11
C TYR A 145 9.44 -7.04 10.72
N ALA A 146 9.49 -7.33 9.42
CA ALA A 146 9.06 -8.62 8.89
C ALA A 146 10.10 -9.70 9.21
N GLU A 147 9.65 -10.87 9.66
CA GLU A 147 10.52 -12.00 10.04
C GLU A 147 10.84 -12.90 8.84
N GLU A 148 9.83 -13.35 8.10
CA GLU A 148 10.00 -14.31 7.01
C GLU A 148 9.66 -13.74 5.63
N THR A 149 8.59 -12.98 5.52
CA THR A 149 8.11 -12.38 4.27
C THR A 149 7.61 -10.97 4.49
N CYS A 150 8.03 -10.04 3.63
CA CYS A 150 7.48 -8.69 3.60
C CYS A 150 6.66 -8.51 2.33
N GLN A 151 5.36 -8.40 2.48
CA GLN A 151 4.43 -8.26 1.35
C GLN A 151 4.14 -6.80 1.03
N HIS A 152 3.54 -6.56 -0.14
CA HIS A 152 3.17 -5.24 -0.61
C HIS A 152 1.69 -5.01 -0.36
N PHE A 153 1.37 -4.26 0.69
CA PHE A 153 -0.01 -3.87 0.99
C PHE A 153 -0.08 -2.60 1.83
N ALA A 154 -1.24 -1.96 1.83
CA ALA A 154 -1.60 -0.99 2.86
C ALA A 154 -3.02 -1.26 3.37
N VAL A 155 -3.27 -0.93 4.62
CA VAL A 155 -4.59 -0.94 5.25
C VAL A 155 -4.82 0.43 5.86
N ILE A 156 -5.92 1.08 5.48
CA ILE A 156 -6.28 2.42 5.93
C ILE A 156 -7.63 2.33 6.63
N ASP A 157 -7.68 2.81 7.88
CA ASP A 157 -8.87 2.84 8.76
C ASP A 157 -9.61 1.50 8.88
N GLU A 158 -8.89 0.38 8.71
CA GLU A 158 -9.46 -0.98 8.65
C GLU A 158 -10.58 -1.16 7.59
N LYS A 159 -10.72 -0.22 6.67
CA LYS A 159 -11.76 -0.15 5.63
C LYS A 159 -11.21 -0.30 4.22
N ILE A 160 -10.08 0.35 3.91
CA ILE A 160 -9.47 0.34 2.59
C ILE A 160 -8.23 -0.54 2.62
N VAL A 161 -8.12 -1.46 1.65
CA VAL A 161 -6.95 -2.32 1.50
C VAL A 161 -6.36 -2.16 0.10
N TRP A 162 -5.15 -1.68 0.06
CA TRP A 162 -4.29 -1.71 -1.12
C TRP A 162 -3.45 -2.98 -1.10
N TYR A 163 -3.48 -3.74 -2.19
CA TYR A 163 -2.72 -4.98 -2.30
C TYR A 163 -2.29 -5.22 -3.74
N GLY A 164 -1.03 -5.54 -3.96
CA GLY A 164 -0.54 -5.81 -5.31
C GLY A 164 0.91 -6.24 -5.39
N SER A 165 1.50 -6.11 -6.58
CA SER A 165 2.89 -6.47 -6.86
C SER A 165 3.86 -5.31 -6.71
N MET A 166 3.35 -4.06 -6.67
CA MET A 166 4.18 -2.87 -6.55
C MET A 166 4.49 -2.54 -5.09
N ASN A 167 5.67 -1.99 -4.88
CA ASN A 167 6.12 -1.53 -3.58
C ASN A 167 5.65 -0.08 -3.36
N LEU A 168 4.74 0.11 -2.41
CA LEU A 168 4.09 1.40 -2.16
C LEU A 168 5.04 2.52 -1.71
N LEU A 169 6.16 2.17 -1.06
CA LEU A 169 7.14 3.11 -0.52
C LEU A 169 8.50 3.06 -1.23
N SER A 170 8.59 2.45 -2.41
CA SER A 170 9.79 2.48 -3.22
C SER A 170 9.56 3.13 -4.60
N ARG A 171 10.60 3.16 -5.41
CA ARG A 171 10.55 3.75 -6.75
C ARG A 171 9.64 2.97 -7.68
N ASP A 172 8.87 3.68 -8.49
CA ASP A 172 8.05 3.11 -9.55
C ASP A 172 8.80 3.05 -10.89
N ASP A 173 9.90 3.81 -11.08
CA ASP A 173 10.48 4.06 -12.39
C ASP A 173 12.00 3.90 -12.49
N VAL A 174 12.40 3.51 -13.70
CA VAL A 174 13.80 3.42 -14.20
C VAL A 174 14.47 4.81 -14.28
N GLU A 175 13.69 5.90 -14.29
CA GLU A 175 14.19 7.26 -14.50
C GLU A 175 14.97 7.87 -13.30
N ASP A 176 14.78 7.36 -12.09
CA ASP A 176 15.52 7.84 -10.92
C ASP A 176 16.93 7.23 -10.78
N ASN A 177 17.40 6.45 -11.73
CA ASN A 177 18.75 5.86 -11.73
C ASN A 177 19.82 6.71 -12.44
N ILE A 178 19.49 7.93 -12.87
CA ILE A 178 20.46 8.86 -13.48
C ILE A 178 20.67 10.05 -12.53
N MET A 179 21.51 9.87 -11.56
CA MET A 179 22.42 10.85 -10.94
C MET A 179 23.48 10.13 -10.14
#